data_178371443e145f1e12e53afc9413877d
#
_entry.id   178371443e145f1e12e53afc9413877d
#
_cell.length_a   1.000
_cell.length_b   1.000
_cell.length_c   1.000
_cell.angle_alpha   90.00
_cell.angle_beta   90.00
_cell.angle_gamma   90.00
#
_symmetry.space_group_name_H-M   'P 1'
#
loop_
_entity.id
_entity.type
_entity.pdbx_description
1 polymer ?
#
loop_
_entity_poly.entity_id
_entity_poly.type
_entity_poly.pdbx_seq_one_letter_code
_entity_poly.pdbx_strand_id
1 'polypeptide(L)'
;MHGYLSSKEAFAAQVRYFSKFFRVTAIDFLGFGGSRCLTSAFSVDDYADWTKEVLTLLKVENPHVIAHSFGCRVAVKLASREAEFFDKMVLTGAAGVILKRGFAYHAKVKAYRFVKRFAPKFAERQFGSEEYRSLSPMMKESYKRIVNEDLRECARKIENEVLLVQGEGDTVTPMREVNAYLVCLKRGKLVTMPGGHFAFAEYPTAYNLITEEFFYG
;
A
#
# COMPACT_ATOMS: atom_id res chain seq x y z
N MET A 1 -4.99 7.00 -0.71
CA MET A 1 -4.68 6.03 0.39
C MET A 1 -3.18 5.94 0.55
N HIS A 2 -2.63 6.31 1.69
CA HIS A 2 -1.18 6.43 1.93
C HIS A 2 -0.49 5.09 2.27
N GLY A 3 0.86 5.10 2.25
CA GLY A 3 1.70 3.97 2.65
C GLY A 3 1.79 3.78 4.17
N TYR A 4 2.41 2.68 4.61
CA TYR A 4 2.69 2.43 6.03
C TYR A 4 3.66 3.48 6.57
N LEU A 5 3.48 3.93 7.81
CA LEU A 5 4.25 5.03 8.44
C LEU A 5 4.20 6.37 7.67
N SER A 6 3.18 6.58 6.88
CA SER A 6 2.92 7.81 6.14
C SER A 6 1.60 8.44 6.61
N SER A 7 1.15 9.47 5.92
CA SER A 7 -0.13 10.15 6.15
C SER A 7 -0.70 10.68 4.83
N LYS A 8 -1.92 11.23 4.88
CA LYS A 8 -2.57 11.86 3.71
C LYS A 8 -1.76 13.02 3.13
N GLU A 9 -0.93 13.67 3.92
CA GLU A 9 -0.06 14.78 3.50
C GLU A 9 0.94 14.37 2.41
N ALA A 10 1.31 13.09 2.34
CA ALA A 10 2.17 12.57 1.26
C ALA A 10 1.55 12.82 -0.13
N PHE A 11 0.22 12.94 -0.22
CA PHE A 11 -0.51 13.21 -1.45
C PHE A 11 -0.87 14.68 -1.65
N ALA A 12 -0.24 15.63 -0.94
CA ALA A 12 -0.60 17.05 -1.01
C ALA A 12 -0.57 17.61 -2.46
N ALA A 13 0.40 17.17 -3.27
CA ALA A 13 0.51 17.57 -4.68
C ALA A 13 -0.65 17.02 -5.53
N GLN A 14 -1.03 15.76 -5.32
CA GLN A 14 -2.15 15.10 -5.98
C GLN A 14 -3.47 15.72 -5.58
N VAL A 15 -3.67 15.95 -4.27
CA VAL A 15 -4.87 16.65 -3.76
C VAL A 15 -5.01 18.02 -4.41
N ARG A 16 -3.94 18.83 -4.43
CA ARG A 16 -3.95 20.17 -5.04
C ARG A 16 -4.26 20.12 -6.54
N TYR A 17 -3.76 19.11 -7.24
CA TYR A 17 -3.98 18.96 -8.67
C TYR A 17 -5.40 18.50 -8.98
N PHE A 18 -5.83 17.38 -8.41
CA PHE A 18 -7.10 16.75 -8.74
C PHE A 18 -8.32 17.45 -8.14
N SER A 19 -8.16 18.25 -7.05
CA SER A 19 -9.28 19.05 -6.50
C SER A 19 -9.84 20.12 -7.47
N LYS A 20 -9.15 20.37 -8.58
CA LYS A 20 -9.65 21.24 -9.66
C LYS A 20 -10.72 20.55 -10.52
N PHE A 21 -10.76 19.22 -10.52
CA PHE A 21 -11.61 18.42 -11.42
C PHE A 21 -12.51 17.45 -10.66
N PHE A 22 -12.12 17.04 -9.45
CA PHE A 22 -12.81 16.03 -8.65
C PHE A 22 -13.03 16.50 -7.22
N ARG A 23 -14.05 15.95 -6.57
CA ARG A 23 -14.12 15.96 -5.11
C ARG A 23 -13.08 14.97 -4.59
N VAL A 24 -12.04 15.46 -3.94
CA VAL A 24 -10.95 14.63 -3.42
C VAL A 24 -11.14 14.33 -1.95
N THR A 25 -11.06 13.07 -1.58
CA THR A 25 -11.08 12.60 -0.19
C THR A 25 -9.75 11.94 0.14
N ALA A 26 -8.99 12.51 1.06
CA ALA A 26 -7.74 11.94 1.55
C ALA A 26 -7.89 11.58 3.04
N ILE A 27 -7.61 10.33 3.38
CA ILE A 27 -7.77 9.78 4.73
C ILE A 27 -6.43 9.39 5.34
N ASP A 28 -6.29 9.58 6.64
CA ASP A 28 -5.25 8.95 7.44
C ASP A 28 -5.80 7.62 7.98
N PHE A 29 -5.15 6.51 7.69
CA PHE A 29 -5.53 5.23 8.28
C PHE A 29 -5.41 5.26 9.80
N LEU A 30 -6.20 4.47 10.52
CA LEU A 30 -6.08 4.32 11.97
C LEU A 30 -4.64 3.95 12.36
N GLY A 31 -4.12 4.62 13.37
CA GLY A 31 -2.74 4.48 13.83
C GLY A 31 -1.72 5.34 13.08
N PHE A 32 -2.15 6.16 12.10
CA PHE A 32 -1.28 7.02 11.30
C PHE A 32 -1.80 8.45 11.22
N GLY A 33 -0.88 9.39 10.92
CA GLY A 33 -1.20 10.80 10.72
C GLY A 33 -2.01 11.40 11.87
N GLY A 34 -3.11 12.06 11.54
CA GLY A 34 -4.05 12.67 12.50
C GLY A 34 -5.12 11.71 13.04
N SER A 35 -5.15 10.44 12.58
CA SER A 35 -6.13 9.45 13.04
C SER A 35 -5.79 8.90 14.42
N ARG A 36 -6.83 8.39 15.12
CA ARG A 36 -6.67 7.78 16.45
C ARG A 36 -5.73 6.58 16.42
N CYS A 37 -5.05 6.31 17.54
CA CYS A 37 -4.24 5.12 17.73
C CYS A 37 -5.11 3.85 17.64
N LEU A 38 -4.50 2.74 17.21
CA LEU A 38 -5.15 1.44 17.24
C LEU A 38 -5.41 0.98 18.68
N THR A 39 -6.59 0.44 18.92
CA THR A 39 -6.97 -0.23 20.17
C THR A 39 -6.78 -1.74 20.11
N SER A 40 -6.66 -2.30 18.90
CA SER A 40 -6.34 -3.69 18.61
C SER A 40 -5.42 -3.80 17.39
N ALA A 41 -4.75 -4.93 17.22
CA ALA A 41 -3.89 -5.15 16.06
C ALA A 41 -4.75 -5.42 14.81
N PHE A 42 -4.60 -4.59 13.78
CA PHE A 42 -5.33 -4.67 12.51
C PHE A 42 -4.60 -5.53 11.48
N SER A 43 -5.36 -6.32 10.74
CA SER A 43 -4.98 -6.98 9.49
C SER A 43 -5.29 -6.09 8.29
N VAL A 44 -4.99 -6.55 7.07
CA VAL A 44 -5.42 -5.85 5.84
C VAL A 44 -6.94 -5.86 5.71
N ASP A 45 -7.61 -6.94 6.15
CA ASP A 45 -9.08 -7.02 6.18
C ASP A 45 -9.69 -5.96 7.09
N ASP A 46 -9.15 -5.80 8.32
CA ASP A 46 -9.64 -4.80 9.26
C ASP A 46 -9.49 -3.37 8.71
N TYR A 47 -8.36 -3.07 8.03
CA TYR A 47 -8.18 -1.78 7.37
C TYR A 47 -9.12 -1.60 6.16
N ALA A 48 -9.41 -2.65 5.41
CA ALA A 48 -10.37 -2.59 4.30
C ALA A 48 -11.79 -2.31 4.81
N ASP A 49 -12.22 -3.00 5.86
CA ASP A 49 -13.53 -2.79 6.48
C ASP A 49 -13.66 -1.39 7.06
N TRP A 50 -12.66 -0.92 7.80
CA TRP A 50 -12.61 0.43 8.32
C TRP A 50 -12.65 1.49 7.20
N THR A 51 -11.91 1.25 6.10
CA THR A 51 -11.90 2.17 4.95
C THR A 51 -13.27 2.25 4.30
N LYS A 52 -13.93 1.11 4.12
CA LYS A 52 -15.29 1.04 3.60
C LYS A 52 -16.25 1.86 4.47
N GLU A 53 -16.21 1.64 5.79
CA GLU A 53 -17.06 2.35 6.74
C GLU A 53 -16.85 3.88 6.65
N VAL A 54 -15.59 4.34 6.66
CA VAL A 54 -15.26 5.77 6.56
C VAL A 54 -15.77 6.38 5.25
N LEU A 55 -15.53 5.74 4.11
CA LEU A 55 -15.96 6.26 2.81
C LEU A 55 -17.49 6.27 2.69
N THR A 56 -18.17 5.27 3.25
CA THR A 56 -19.64 5.24 3.32
C THR A 56 -20.20 6.39 4.17
N LEU A 57 -19.62 6.63 5.35
CA LEU A 57 -20.00 7.76 6.22
C LEU A 57 -19.77 9.13 5.54
N LEU A 58 -18.73 9.23 4.72
CA LEU A 58 -18.41 10.42 3.93
C LEU A 58 -19.25 10.52 2.64
N LYS A 59 -20.13 9.56 2.37
CA LYS A 59 -20.94 9.49 1.16
C LYS A 59 -20.07 9.57 -0.11
N VAL A 60 -19.02 8.77 -0.13
CA VAL A 60 -18.12 8.59 -1.28
C VAL A 60 -18.56 7.31 -1.97
N GLU A 61 -19.14 7.46 -3.14
CA GLU A 61 -19.70 6.35 -3.94
C GLU A 61 -18.86 6.16 -5.19
N ASN A 62 -18.47 4.93 -5.48
CA ASN A 62 -17.73 4.50 -6.67
C ASN A 62 -16.57 5.44 -7.08
N PRO A 63 -15.64 5.79 -6.15
CA PRO A 63 -14.57 6.72 -6.45
C PRO A 63 -13.47 6.08 -7.30
N HIS A 64 -12.79 6.87 -8.12
CA HIS A 64 -11.42 6.52 -8.50
C HIS A 64 -10.54 6.49 -7.26
N VAL A 65 -9.60 5.57 -7.19
CA VAL A 65 -8.68 5.47 -6.05
C VAL A 65 -7.22 5.61 -6.48
N ILE A 66 -6.49 6.45 -5.75
CA ILE A 66 -5.02 6.51 -5.79
C ILE A 66 -4.51 5.93 -4.48
N ALA A 67 -3.67 4.90 -4.58
CA ALA A 67 -3.11 4.21 -3.43
C ALA A 67 -1.60 4.03 -3.57
N HIS A 68 -0.89 4.05 -2.44
CA HIS A 68 0.55 3.86 -2.37
C HIS A 68 0.91 2.74 -1.40
N SER A 69 1.79 1.83 -1.82
CA SER A 69 2.42 0.81 -0.96
C SER A 69 1.41 0.03 -0.11
N PHE A 70 1.35 0.27 1.20
CA PHE A 70 0.36 -0.31 2.11
C PHE A 70 -1.08 0.02 1.70
N GLY A 71 -1.34 1.27 1.27
CA GLY A 71 -2.66 1.66 0.76
C GLY A 71 -3.12 0.82 -0.42
N CYS A 72 -2.19 0.32 -1.25
CA CYS A 72 -2.50 -0.60 -2.33
C CYS A 72 -3.03 -1.94 -1.80
N ARG A 73 -2.48 -2.46 -0.69
CA ARG A 73 -3.00 -3.67 -0.05
C ARG A 73 -4.44 -3.52 0.38
N VAL A 74 -4.77 -2.38 1.00
CA VAL A 74 -6.12 -2.07 1.46
C VAL A 74 -7.09 -1.92 0.28
N ALA A 75 -6.69 -1.16 -0.75
CA ALA A 75 -7.50 -0.95 -1.95
C ALA A 75 -7.79 -2.27 -2.70
N VAL A 76 -6.76 -3.11 -2.89
CA VAL A 76 -6.91 -4.42 -3.55
C VAL A 76 -7.78 -5.38 -2.74
N LYS A 77 -7.60 -5.41 -1.42
CA LYS A 77 -8.45 -6.24 -0.55
C LYS A 77 -9.92 -5.83 -0.68
N LEU A 78 -10.20 -4.53 -0.62
CA LEU A 78 -11.56 -4.01 -0.70
C LEU A 78 -12.17 -4.27 -2.09
N ALA A 79 -11.48 -3.94 -3.17
CA ALA A 79 -11.94 -4.18 -4.54
C ALA A 79 -12.15 -5.67 -4.84
N SER A 80 -11.36 -6.56 -4.25
CA SER A 80 -11.53 -8.02 -4.43
C SER A 80 -12.77 -8.60 -3.75
N ARG A 81 -13.34 -7.87 -2.79
CA ARG A 81 -14.54 -8.24 -2.03
C ARG A 81 -15.78 -7.56 -2.58
N GLU A 82 -15.62 -6.37 -3.15
CA GLU A 82 -16.69 -5.51 -3.63
C GLU A 82 -16.28 -4.86 -4.96
N ALA A 83 -16.60 -5.53 -6.05
CA ALA A 83 -16.14 -5.18 -7.40
C ALA A 83 -16.53 -3.75 -7.85
N GLU A 84 -17.69 -3.24 -7.39
CA GLU A 84 -18.22 -1.92 -7.77
C GLU A 84 -17.87 -0.81 -6.76
N PHE A 85 -17.06 -1.12 -5.73
CA PHE A 85 -16.73 -0.14 -4.70
C PHE A 85 -15.84 1.00 -5.23
N PHE A 86 -14.91 0.68 -6.13
CA PHE A 86 -14.10 1.66 -6.85
C PHE A 86 -14.44 1.63 -8.34
N ASP A 87 -14.23 2.75 -9.02
CA ASP A 87 -14.25 2.80 -10.48
C ASP A 87 -12.86 2.41 -11.03
N LYS A 88 -11.95 3.34 -11.24
CA LYS A 88 -10.57 3.07 -11.69
C LYS A 88 -9.58 3.13 -10.52
N MET A 89 -8.52 2.33 -10.59
CA MET A 89 -7.53 2.22 -9.51
C MET A 89 -6.13 2.55 -10.00
N VAL A 90 -5.44 3.48 -9.35
CA VAL A 90 -4.02 3.78 -9.55
C VAL A 90 -3.24 3.30 -8.33
N LEU A 91 -2.38 2.31 -8.52
CA LEU A 91 -1.61 1.65 -7.47
C LEU A 91 -0.11 1.92 -7.68
N THR A 92 0.48 2.70 -6.77
CA THR A 92 1.89 3.13 -6.85
C THR A 92 2.75 2.38 -5.86
N GLY A 93 3.90 1.86 -6.31
CA GLY A 93 4.75 1.05 -5.45
C GLY A 93 3.95 -0.10 -4.82
N ALA A 94 3.20 -0.83 -5.64
CA ALA A 94 2.14 -1.73 -5.20
C ALA A 94 2.68 -2.88 -4.34
N ALA A 95 2.52 -2.79 -3.03
CA ALA A 95 2.81 -3.88 -2.09
C ALA A 95 1.66 -4.91 -2.08
N GLY A 96 1.98 -6.19 -1.86
CA GLY A 96 0.96 -7.24 -1.75
C GLY A 96 1.37 -8.58 -2.31
N VAL A 97 2.51 -8.67 -2.99
CA VAL A 97 3.05 -9.92 -3.51
C VAL A 97 4.15 -10.45 -2.61
N ILE A 98 4.06 -11.72 -2.26
CA ILE A 98 5.12 -12.44 -1.54
C ILE A 98 5.78 -13.43 -2.50
N LEU A 99 6.91 -13.04 -3.05
CA LEU A 99 7.71 -13.97 -3.85
C LEU A 99 8.45 -14.95 -2.95
N LYS A 100 8.66 -16.18 -3.46
CA LYS A 100 9.48 -17.18 -2.77
C LYS A 100 10.86 -16.57 -2.48
N ARG A 101 11.18 -16.43 -1.21
CA ARG A 101 12.46 -15.89 -0.75
C ARG A 101 13.50 -16.99 -0.76
N GLY A 102 14.71 -16.67 -1.25
CA GLY A 102 15.79 -17.64 -1.38
C GLY A 102 16.32 -18.15 -0.02
N PHE A 103 17.16 -19.18 -0.05
CA PHE A 103 17.76 -19.84 1.13
C PHE A 103 18.44 -18.86 2.10
N ALA A 104 19.14 -17.85 1.58
CA ALA A 104 19.82 -16.83 2.41
C ALA A 104 18.83 -16.04 3.30
N TYR A 105 17.63 -15.73 2.80
CA TYR A 105 16.59 -15.10 3.60
C TYR A 105 16.10 -16.02 4.73
N HIS A 106 15.84 -17.28 4.43
CA HIS A 106 15.38 -18.24 5.44
C HIS A 106 16.47 -18.47 6.50
N ALA A 107 17.75 -18.49 6.12
CA ALA A 107 18.87 -18.57 7.05
C ALA A 107 18.91 -17.33 7.97
N LYS A 108 18.75 -16.12 7.41
CA LYS A 108 18.69 -14.87 8.19
C LYS A 108 17.51 -14.85 9.16
N VAL A 109 16.34 -15.33 8.74
CA VAL A 109 15.16 -15.43 9.62
C VAL A 109 15.37 -16.45 10.74
N LYS A 110 16.00 -17.60 10.44
CA LYS A 110 16.34 -18.59 11.48
C LYS A 110 17.33 -18.01 12.49
N ALA A 111 18.39 -17.35 12.03
CA ALA A 111 19.36 -16.66 12.89
C ALA A 111 18.68 -15.62 13.78
N TYR A 112 17.82 -14.77 13.19
CA TYR A 112 17.03 -13.79 13.94
C TYR A 112 16.17 -14.44 15.04
N ARG A 113 15.43 -15.52 14.70
CA ARG A 113 14.58 -16.22 15.68
C ARG A 113 15.40 -16.83 16.80
N PHE A 114 16.56 -17.38 16.48
CA PHE A 114 17.49 -17.92 17.47
C PHE A 114 18.01 -16.83 18.42
N VAL A 115 18.53 -15.73 17.87
CA VAL A 115 19.03 -14.59 18.67
C VAL A 115 17.91 -13.97 19.50
N LYS A 116 16.72 -13.81 18.95
CA LYS A 116 15.55 -13.25 19.65
C LYS A 116 15.13 -14.05 20.86
N ARG A 117 15.32 -15.38 20.85
CA ARG A 117 14.99 -16.26 21.98
C ARG A 117 15.85 -15.97 23.21
N PHE A 118 17.11 -15.57 23.02
CA PHE A 118 18.07 -15.35 24.10
C PHE A 118 18.36 -13.88 24.38
N ALA A 119 18.25 -13.02 23.38
CA ALA A 119 18.55 -11.60 23.46
C ALA A 119 17.57 -10.76 22.60
N PRO A 120 16.28 -10.63 23.02
CA PRO A 120 15.24 -10.01 22.19
C PRO A 120 15.54 -8.55 21.83
N LYS A 121 16.04 -7.74 22.76
CA LYS A 121 16.41 -6.34 22.51
C LYS A 121 17.57 -6.20 21.53
N PHE A 122 18.55 -7.10 21.60
CA PHE A 122 19.69 -7.13 20.66
C PHE A 122 19.24 -7.54 19.26
N ALA A 123 18.38 -8.56 19.16
CA ALA A 123 17.83 -9.00 17.88
C ALA A 123 17.03 -7.88 17.19
N GLU A 124 16.18 -7.16 17.92
CA GLU A 124 15.42 -6.03 17.38
C GLU A 124 16.33 -4.87 16.94
N ARG A 125 17.41 -4.61 17.68
CA ARG A 125 18.39 -3.55 17.34
C ARG A 125 19.19 -3.89 16.09
N GLN A 126 19.54 -5.15 15.89
CA GLN A 126 20.41 -5.59 14.79
C GLN A 126 19.64 -5.86 13.49
N PHE A 127 18.38 -6.27 13.57
CA PHE A 127 17.60 -6.75 12.42
C PHE A 127 16.34 -5.94 12.12
N GLY A 128 15.87 -5.09 13.02
CA GLY A 128 14.72 -4.20 12.82
C GLY A 128 15.12 -2.86 12.24
N SER A 129 14.34 -2.34 11.27
CA SER A 129 14.50 -0.94 10.85
C SER A 129 14.19 0.01 12.02
N GLU A 130 14.72 1.23 11.95
CA GLU A 130 14.48 2.24 12.99
C GLU A 130 12.98 2.56 13.12
N GLU A 131 12.30 2.68 11.98
CA GLU A 131 10.87 2.90 11.94
C GLU A 131 10.08 1.76 12.61
N TYR A 132 10.46 0.49 12.33
CA TYR A 132 9.81 -0.65 12.99
C TYR A 132 10.04 -0.65 14.50
N ARG A 133 11.22 -0.24 14.96
CA ARG A 133 11.54 -0.18 16.40
C ARG A 133 10.71 0.87 17.15
N SER A 134 10.42 2.02 16.51
CA SER A 134 9.61 3.10 17.09
C SER A 134 8.13 2.76 17.24
N LEU A 135 7.64 1.71 16.52
CA LEU A 135 6.24 1.30 16.58
C LEU A 135 5.83 0.82 17.96
N SER A 136 4.59 1.14 18.35
CA SER A 136 3.94 0.54 19.51
C SER A 136 3.83 -0.98 19.36
N PRO A 137 3.67 -1.75 20.45
CA PRO A 137 3.47 -3.21 20.37
C PRO A 137 2.30 -3.59 19.46
N MET A 138 1.21 -2.83 19.51
CA MET A 138 0.01 -3.00 18.67
C MET A 138 0.33 -2.82 17.20
N MET A 139 1.02 -1.73 16.85
CA MET A 139 1.42 -1.45 15.47
C MET A 139 2.42 -2.49 14.95
N LYS A 140 3.32 -3.00 15.79
CA LYS A 140 4.23 -4.10 15.42
C LYS A 140 3.48 -5.39 15.08
N GLU A 141 2.42 -5.68 15.83
CA GLU A 141 1.59 -6.86 15.56
C GLU A 141 0.76 -6.66 14.26
N SER A 142 0.16 -5.48 14.06
CA SER A 142 -0.50 -5.12 12.81
C SER A 142 0.45 -5.25 11.61
N TYR A 143 1.67 -4.70 11.72
CA TYR A 143 2.66 -4.79 10.66
C TYR A 143 2.95 -6.24 10.24
N LYS A 144 3.10 -7.15 11.22
CA LYS A 144 3.33 -8.57 10.92
C LYS A 144 2.17 -9.21 10.17
N ARG A 145 0.92 -8.90 10.55
CA ARG A 145 -0.28 -9.40 9.85
C ARG A 145 -0.30 -8.89 8.41
N ILE A 146 -0.07 -7.58 8.22
CA ILE A 146 -0.09 -6.89 6.94
C ILE A 146 0.96 -7.44 5.98
N VAL A 147 2.24 -7.51 6.39
CA VAL A 147 3.34 -7.84 5.46
C VAL A 147 3.42 -9.33 5.11
N ASN A 148 2.77 -10.20 5.88
CA ASN A 148 2.76 -11.64 5.63
C ASN A 148 1.57 -12.10 4.79
N GLU A 149 0.69 -11.21 4.37
CA GLU A 149 -0.44 -11.54 3.52
C GLU A 149 -0.09 -11.38 2.03
N ASP A 150 -0.31 -12.45 1.25
CA ASP A 150 -0.15 -12.44 -0.21
C ASP A 150 -1.50 -12.14 -0.86
N LEU A 151 -1.56 -11.05 -1.62
CA LEU A 151 -2.79 -10.55 -2.21
C LEU A 151 -2.97 -10.92 -3.69
N ARG A 152 -2.18 -11.84 -4.24
CA ARG A 152 -2.32 -12.26 -5.65
C ARG A 152 -3.70 -12.86 -5.94
N GLU A 153 -4.25 -13.63 -5.01
CA GLU A 153 -5.61 -14.18 -5.15
C GLU A 153 -6.68 -13.10 -5.10
N CYS A 154 -6.48 -12.04 -4.30
CA CYS A 154 -7.34 -10.87 -4.31
C CYS A 154 -7.23 -10.13 -5.65
N ALA A 155 -6.02 -9.90 -6.15
CA ALA A 155 -5.80 -9.23 -7.42
C ALA A 155 -6.50 -9.92 -8.61
N ARG A 156 -6.54 -11.27 -8.64
CA ARG A 156 -7.28 -12.04 -9.68
C ARG A 156 -8.77 -11.82 -9.69
N LYS A 157 -9.35 -11.37 -8.58
CA LYS A 157 -10.79 -11.12 -8.45
C LYS A 157 -11.19 -9.70 -8.86
N ILE A 158 -10.22 -8.80 -9.04
CA ILE A 158 -10.49 -7.40 -9.40
C ILE A 158 -10.95 -7.31 -10.85
N GLU A 159 -12.10 -6.70 -11.06
CA GLU A 159 -12.70 -6.42 -12.38
C GLU A 159 -12.37 -5.00 -12.87
N ASN A 160 -11.99 -4.11 -11.98
CA ASN A 160 -11.67 -2.71 -12.25
C ASN A 160 -10.49 -2.56 -13.21
N GLU A 161 -10.44 -1.44 -13.92
CA GLU A 161 -9.21 -1.01 -14.57
C GLU A 161 -8.19 -0.59 -13.53
N VAL A 162 -6.98 -1.15 -13.62
CA VAL A 162 -5.90 -0.88 -12.68
C VAL A 162 -4.66 -0.39 -13.41
N LEU A 163 -4.18 0.79 -13.05
CA LEU A 163 -2.88 1.30 -13.46
C LEU A 163 -1.86 1.07 -12.33
N LEU A 164 -0.86 0.25 -12.59
CA LEU A 164 0.33 0.15 -11.74
C LEU A 164 1.31 1.25 -12.15
N VAL A 165 1.70 2.11 -11.21
CA VAL A 165 2.73 3.13 -11.44
C VAL A 165 3.96 2.76 -10.63
N GLN A 166 5.10 2.59 -11.30
CA GLN A 166 6.32 2.10 -10.67
C GLN A 166 7.49 3.07 -10.87
N GLY A 167 8.11 3.50 -9.77
CA GLY A 167 9.38 4.21 -9.82
C GLY A 167 10.51 3.27 -10.25
N GLU A 168 11.33 3.70 -11.22
CA GLU A 168 12.44 2.88 -11.76
C GLU A 168 13.49 2.54 -10.71
N GLY A 169 13.66 3.42 -9.71
CA GLY A 169 14.56 3.23 -8.58
C GLY A 169 13.92 2.60 -7.34
N ASP A 170 12.69 2.11 -7.41
CA ASP A 170 12.01 1.52 -6.26
C ASP A 170 12.62 0.17 -5.86
N THR A 171 13.29 0.15 -4.72
CA THR A 171 13.88 -1.06 -4.12
C THR A 171 12.99 -1.69 -3.04
N VAL A 172 11.94 -1.02 -2.62
CA VAL A 172 11.00 -1.49 -1.57
C VAL A 172 10.00 -2.47 -2.18
N THR A 173 9.41 -2.11 -3.33
CA THR A 173 8.55 -2.97 -4.14
C THR A 173 9.20 -3.15 -5.51
N PRO A 174 10.16 -4.06 -5.65
CA PRO A 174 10.94 -4.19 -6.88
C PRO A 174 10.08 -4.65 -8.06
N MET A 175 10.48 -4.30 -9.28
CA MET A 175 9.75 -4.57 -10.52
C MET A 175 9.28 -6.03 -10.67
N ARG A 176 10.04 -7.00 -10.16
CA ARG A 176 9.63 -8.41 -10.16
C ARG A 176 8.32 -8.68 -9.38
N GLU A 177 8.08 -7.92 -8.31
CA GLU A 177 6.84 -8.02 -7.51
C GLU A 177 5.69 -7.33 -8.22
N VAL A 178 5.96 -6.18 -8.85
CA VAL A 178 4.99 -5.44 -9.67
C VAL A 178 4.55 -6.27 -10.88
N ASN A 179 5.48 -6.90 -11.58
CA ASN A 179 5.16 -7.80 -12.69
C ASN A 179 4.34 -9.03 -12.24
N ALA A 180 4.66 -9.60 -11.07
CA ALA A 180 3.87 -10.68 -10.49
C ALA A 180 2.46 -10.22 -10.06
N TYR A 181 2.29 -8.95 -9.75
CA TYR A 181 0.99 -8.33 -9.51
C TYR A 181 0.22 -8.14 -10.82
N LEU A 182 0.88 -7.54 -11.83
CA LEU A 182 0.29 -7.25 -13.14
C LEU A 182 -0.34 -8.48 -13.80
N VAL A 183 0.35 -9.63 -13.77
CA VAL A 183 -0.16 -10.88 -14.36
C VAL A 183 -1.38 -11.46 -13.61
N CYS A 184 -1.69 -10.96 -12.43
CA CYS A 184 -2.88 -11.34 -11.68
C CYS A 184 -4.10 -10.47 -12.01
N LEU A 185 -3.89 -9.25 -12.52
CA LEU A 185 -4.95 -8.29 -12.81
C LEU A 185 -5.58 -8.59 -14.18
N LYS A 186 -6.91 -8.59 -14.25
CA LYS A 186 -7.64 -8.82 -15.52
C LYS A 186 -7.50 -7.65 -16.49
N ARG A 187 -7.54 -6.42 -15.97
CA ARG A 187 -7.47 -5.16 -16.74
C ARG A 187 -6.36 -4.28 -16.20
N GLY A 188 -5.15 -4.86 -16.04
CA GLY A 188 -3.98 -4.18 -15.52
C GLY A 188 -3.14 -3.52 -16.61
N LYS A 189 -2.69 -2.30 -16.35
CA LYS A 189 -1.67 -1.58 -17.14
C LYS A 189 -0.50 -1.25 -16.23
N LEU A 190 0.70 -1.14 -16.78
CA LEU A 190 1.92 -0.76 -16.06
C LEU A 190 2.58 0.41 -16.76
N VAL A 191 2.90 1.45 -15.98
CA VAL A 191 3.73 2.57 -16.41
C VAL A 191 4.91 2.70 -15.43
N THR A 192 6.11 2.84 -15.96
CA THR A 192 7.29 3.21 -15.18
C THR A 192 7.57 4.69 -15.31
N MET A 193 8.16 5.27 -14.27
CA MET A 193 8.55 6.67 -14.25
C MET A 193 9.84 6.85 -13.43
N PRO A 194 10.58 7.96 -13.63
CA PRO A 194 11.70 8.29 -12.77
C PRO A 194 11.27 8.35 -11.30
N GLY A 195 12.21 8.04 -10.38
CA GLY A 195 12.01 8.13 -8.94
C GLY A 195 12.08 6.77 -8.23
N GLY A 196 11.97 6.84 -6.90
CA GLY A 196 11.99 5.69 -6.00
C GLY A 196 10.60 5.22 -5.60
N HIS A 197 10.51 4.72 -4.36
CA HIS A 197 9.24 4.23 -3.79
C HIS A 197 8.16 5.32 -3.68
N PHE A 198 8.57 6.60 -3.61
CA PHE A 198 7.68 7.76 -3.55
C PHE A 198 7.67 8.57 -4.85
N ALA A 199 7.78 7.91 -6.00
CA ALA A 199 7.83 8.56 -7.32
C ALA A 199 6.70 9.59 -7.54
N PHE A 200 5.50 9.36 -7.00
CA PHE A 200 4.38 10.28 -7.04
C PHE A 200 4.64 11.61 -6.30
N ALA A 201 5.49 11.60 -5.29
CA ALA A 201 5.88 12.79 -4.54
C ALA A 201 7.18 13.41 -5.08
N GLU A 202 8.08 12.60 -5.62
CA GLU A 202 9.36 13.03 -6.21
C GLU A 202 9.13 13.71 -7.58
N TYR A 203 8.19 13.21 -8.39
CA TYR A 203 7.85 13.72 -9.72
C TYR A 203 6.33 13.96 -9.88
N PRO A 204 5.76 14.86 -9.05
CA PRO A 204 4.30 15.00 -8.94
C PRO A 204 3.62 15.42 -10.24
N THR A 205 4.27 16.25 -11.06
CA THR A 205 3.69 16.71 -12.33
C THR A 205 3.51 15.55 -13.30
N ALA A 206 4.56 14.76 -13.54
CA ALA A 206 4.49 13.61 -14.45
C ALA A 206 3.49 12.57 -13.93
N TYR A 207 3.52 12.28 -12.62
CA TYR A 207 2.58 11.36 -11.99
C TYR A 207 1.11 11.80 -12.17
N ASN A 208 0.83 13.09 -11.96
CA ASN A 208 -0.53 13.61 -12.08
C ASN A 208 -1.05 13.51 -13.51
N LEU A 209 -0.21 13.81 -14.51
CA LEU A 209 -0.60 13.69 -15.94
C LEU A 209 -0.87 12.23 -16.33
N ILE A 210 -0.02 11.28 -15.92
CA ILE A 210 -0.22 9.85 -16.15
C ILE A 210 -1.54 9.38 -15.51
N THR A 211 -1.80 9.82 -14.29
CA THR A 211 -3.02 9.46 -13.55
C THR A 211 -4.27 10.07 -14.17
N GLU A 212 -4.20 11.33 -14.59
CA GLU A 212 -5.29 12.04 -15.26
C GLU A 212 -5.65 11.36 -16.59
N GLU A 213 -4.67 11.07 -17.43
CA GLU A 213 -4.87 10.35 -18.70
C GLU A 213 -5.58 9.01 -18.45
N PHE A 214 -5.18 8.28 -17.43
CA PHE A 214 -5.82 7.01 -17.07
C PHE A 214 -7.26 7.19 -16.59
N PHE A 215 -7.58 8.24 -15.85
CA PHE A 215 -8.95 8.46 -15.36
C PHE A 215 -9.92 8.89 -16.46
N TYR A 216 -9.46 9.66 -17.44
CA TYR A 216 -10.30 10.15 -18.55
C TYR A 216 -10.32 9.24 -19.79
N GLY A 217 -9.28 8.39 -19.97
CA GLY A 217 -9.19 7.44 -21.09
C GLY A 217 -9.88 6.13 -20.79
#